data_a5886d46b19ce6d04d3bc71bdaa19dfe
#
_entry.id   a5886d46b19ce6d04d3bc71bdaa19dfe
#
_cell.length_a   1.000
_cell.length_b   1.000
_cell.length_c   1.000
_cell.angle_alpha   90.00
_cell.angle_beta   90.00
_cell.angle_gamma   90.00
#
_symmetry.space_group_name_H-M   'P 1'
#
loop_
_entity.id
_entity.type
_entity.pdbx_description
1 polymer ?
#
loop_
_entity_poly.entity_id
_entity_poly.type
_entity_poly.pdbx_seq_one_letter_code
_entity_poly.pdbx_strand_id
1 'polypeptide(L)'
;MTLTRREFIKHSGIAAGTLVVTSAAPLPAWAEEKGGKILTAGRWGAMNVEVKDGKIVSSTGALAKTIPNSLQSTAADQVHTTARIQHPMVRKSYLDNPLQPAKGRGEDTYVQVSWEQALKLIHEQHDRIRKANGPSAIFAGSYGWRSSGVLHKAQTLLQRYMNLAGGYSGHSGDYSTGAAQVIMPHVVGSVEVYEQQTSWPLILENSQVVVLWGMNPLNTLKIAWSSTDEQGLEYFHQLKKSGKPVIAIDPICSETIEFFGDNATWIAPNMGTDVALMLGIAHTLMTQGKHDKVFLEKYTTGYPQFEEYLTGKSDNTPKSAAWAAEITGVPEAQIVKLAELMAANRTMLMAGWGIQRQQYGEQKHWMLVTLAAMLGQIGTPGGGFGFSYHYSNGGNPTRVGGVLPEMSAAIAGQASEAADDGGITAIPVARIVDALENPGGKYQHNGKEQTYPNIKMIWWAGGGNFTHHQDTNRLIKAWQKPEMIVVSECYWTAAAKHADIVLPITTSFERNDLTMTGDYSNQHIVPMKQAVAPQFEARNDFDVFADLAELLKPGGKEIYTEGKDEMAWLKFFYDAAQKGARAQRVTMPMFLSLIHI
;
A
#
# COMPACT_ATOMS: atom_id res chain seq x y z
N MET A 1 -30.01 -29.05 10.25
CA MET A 1 -30.90 -27.91 10.58
C MET A 1 -30.62 -26.83 9.53
N THR A 2 -31.57 -26.61 8.64
CA THR A 2 -31.52 -25.55 7.64
C THR A 2 -31.93 -24.25 8.31
N LEU A 3 -31.00 -23.34 8.53
CA LEU A 3 -31.30 -22.01 9.03
C LEU A 3 -32.18 -21.26 8.03
N THR A 4 -33.26 -20.68 8.50
CA THR A 4 -34.12 -19.85 7.67
C THR A 4 -33.41 -18.53 7.36
N ARG A 5 -33.78 -17.89 6.25
CA ARG A 5 -33.23 -16.59 5.78
C ARG A 5 -33.21 -15.51 6.87
N ARG A 6 -34.16 -15.58 7.81
CA ARG A 6 -34.29 -14.65 8.95
C ARG A 6 -33.29 -14.93 10.07
N GLU A 7 -32.89 -16.20 10.24
CA GLU A 7 -31.90 -16.62 11.23
C GLU A 7 -30.47 -16.36 10.79
N PHE A 8 -30.18 -16.46 9.48
CA PHE A 8 -28.91 -16.08 8.89
C PHE A 8 -28.59 -14.59 9.12
N ILE A 9 -29.56 -13.71 8.95
CA ILE A 9 -29.42 -12.26 9.18
C ILE A 9 -29.17 -11.92 10.65
N LYS A 10 -29.76 -12.67 11.58
CA LYS A 10 -29.60 -12.46 13.03
C LYS A 10 -28.23 -12.90 13.56
N HIS A 11 -27.59 -13.90 12.95
CA HIS A 11 -26.33 -14.45 13.43
C HIS A 11 -25.08 -13.83 12.78
N SER A 12 -25.24 -13.06 11.70
CA SER A 12 -24.11 -12.43 11.00
C SER A 12 -23.65 -11.09 11.59
N GLY A 13 -24.32 -10.57 12.63
CA GLY A 13 -23.89 -9.33 13.32
C GLY A 13 -23.90 -8.07 12.42
N ILE A 14 -24.64 -8.08 11.34
CA ILE A 14 -24.77 -6.94 10.43
C ILE A 14 -25.76 -5.96 11.03
N ALA A 15 -25.31 -4.78 11.40
CA ALA A 15 -26.18 -3.65 11.70
C ALA A 15 -27.09 -3.40 10.48
N ALA A 16 -28.39 -3.26 10.75
CA ALA A 16 -29.44 -3.27 9.76
C ALA A 16 -29.28 -2.23 8.64
N GLY A 17 -28.65 -2.65 7.55
CA GLY A 17 -28.85 -2.05 6.23
C GLY A 17 -29.87 -2.93 5.48
N THR A 18 -30.90 -2.34 4.94
CA THR A 18 -32.03 -3.03 4.31
C THR A 18 -31.56 -3.85 3.10
N LEU A 19 -31.63 -5.18 3.21
CA LEU A 19 -31.35 -6.10 2.10
C LEU A 19 -32.58 -6.08 1.15
N VAL A 20 -32.47 -5.43 0.00
CA VAL A 20 -33.52 -5.49 -1.05
C VAL A 20 -33.08 -6.50 -2.10
N VAL A 21 -33.79 -7.60 -2.20
CA VAL A 21 -33.61 -8.63 -3.23
C VAL A 21 -34.51 -8.32 -4.40
N THR A 22 -33.96 -7.95 -5.53
CA THR A 22 -34.71 -7.87 -6.79
C THR A 22 -34.49 -9.10 -7.65
N SER A 23 -35.54 -9.54 -8.37
CA SER A 23 -35.54 -10.73 -9.22
C SER A 23 -34.56 -10.62 -10.38
N ALA A 24 -33.97 -11.76 -10.77
CA ALA A 24 -32.96 -11.90 -11.81
C ALA A 24 -33.49 -11.44 -13.19
N ALA A 25 -33.12 -10.22 -13.58
CA ALA A 25 -33.02 -9.84 -14.98
C ALA A 25 -31.53 -9.98 -15.42
N PRO A 26 -31.23 -10.33 -16.69
CA PRO A 26 -29.87 -10.23 -17.18
C PRO A 26 -29.37 -8.82 -16.91
N LEU A 27 -28.13 -8.73 -16.39
CA LEU A 27 -27.50 -7.43 -16.17
C LEU A 27 -27.57 -6.67 -17.48
N PRO A 28 -28.25 -5.53 -17.53
CA PRO A 28 -28.11 -4.66 -18.67
C PRO A 28 -26.64 -4.24 -18.70
N ALA A 29 -26.09 -4.14 -19.88
CA ALA A 29 -24.88 -3.40 -20.08
C ALA A 29 -25.05 -2.09 -19.30
N TRP A 30 -24.30 -1.98 -18.18
CA TRP A 30 -24.24 -0.84 -17.25
C TRP A 30 -25.42 0.15 -17.40
N ALA A 31 -26.23 0.07 -16.44
CA ALA A 31 -27.25 1.02 -15.99
C ALA A 31 -27.76 2.11 -16.93
N GLU A 32 -28.80 1.85 -17.61
CA GLU A 32 -29.92 2.76 -17.68
C GLU A 32 -30.77 2.72 -16.36
N GLU A 33 -30.14 2.74 -15.19
CA GLU A 33 -30.87 3.05 -13.97
C GLU A 33 -30.95 4.57 -13.81
N LYS A 34 -32.00 5.15 -14.36
CA LYS A 34 -32.37 6.54 -14.09
C LYS A 34 -32.55 6.73 -12.58
N GLY A 35 -31.46 7.23 -11.91
CA GLY A 35 -31.52 7.67 -10.53
C GLY A 35 -31.28 6.62 -9.44
N GLY A 36 -30.49 5.56 -9.67
CA GLY A 36 -30.15 4.54 -8.66
C GLY A 36 -28.82 4.82 -7.93
N LYS A 37 -28.71 4.29 -6.70
CA LYS A 37 -27.42 4.21 -5.97
C LYS A 37 -26.67 2.97 -6.41
N ILE A 38 -25.43 3.15 -6.88
CA ILE A 38 -24.56 2.07 -7.35
C ILE A 38 -23.55 1.76 -6.25
N LEU A 39 -23.49 0.50 -5.83
CA LEU A 39 -22.46 0.03 -4.91
C LEU A 39 -21.12 -0.17 -5.66
N THR A 40 -20.09 0.46 -5.15
CA THR A 40 -18.71 0.30 -5.61
C THR A 40 -17.75 0.38 -4.41
N ALA A 41 -16.46 0.35 -4.64
CA ALA A 41 -15.47 0.49 -3.59
C ALA A 41 -14.21 1.18 -4.10
N GLY A 42 -13.49 1.80 -3.16
CA GLY A 42 -12.15 2.29 -3.32
C GLY A 42 -11.28 1.84 -2.14
N ARG A 43 -10.05 2.32 -2.06
CA ARG A 43 -9.19 2.06 -0.90
C ARG A 43 -9.77 2.59 0.42
N TRP A 44 -10.61 3.60 0.32
CA TRP A 44 -11.31 4.26 1.43
C TRP A 44 -12.65 3.61 1.79
N GLY A 45 -12.91 2.38 1.31
CA GLY A 45 -14.06 1.57 1.72
C GLY A 45 -15.10 1.39 0.63
N ALA A 46 -16.14 0.64 0.97
CA ALA A 46 -17.33 0.46 0.14
C ALA A 46 -18.20 1.71 0.16
N MET A 47 -18.74 2.09 -1.00
CA MET A 47 -19.50 3.32 -1.20
C MET A 47 -20.76 3.09 -2.01
N ASN A 48 -21.79 3.87 -1.71
CA ASN A 48 -22.93 4.08 -2.58
C ASN A 48 -22.69 5.36 -3.40
N VAL A 49 -22.67 5.23 -4.70
CA VAL A 49 -22.48 6.32 -5.65
C VAL A 49 -23.80 6.63 -6.33
N GLU A 50 -24.18 7.91 -6.35
CA GLU A 50 -25.37 8.38 -7.04
C GLU A 50 -24.98 8.95 -8.40
N VAL A 51 -25.65 8.47 -9.45
CA VAL A 51 -25.40 8.89 -10.82
C VAL A 51 -26.64 9.56 -11.38
N LYS A 52 -26.47 10.72 -12.00
CA LYS A 52 -27.52 11.46 -12.70
C LYS A 52 -26.99 11.91 -14.05
N ASP A 53 -27.75 11.64 -15.09
CA ASP A 53 -27.39 12.01 -16.47
C ASP A 53 -25.96 11.58 -16.87
N GLY A 54 -25.57 10.34 -16.49
CA GLY A 54 -24.25 9.78 -16.76
C GLY A 54 -23.08 10.38 -15.97
N LYS A 55 -23.36 11.20 -14.95
CA LYS A 55 -22.34 11.81 -14.08
C LYS A 55 -22.55 11.41 -12.62
N ILE A 56 -21.45 11.17 -11.93
CA ILE A 56 -21.45 11.01 -10.48
C ILE A 56 -21.77 12.36 -9.84
N VAL A 57 -22.83 12.41 -9.03
CA VAL A 57 -23.26 13.62 -8.33
C VAL A 57 -22.99 13.57 -6.84
N SER A 58 -22.91 12.39 -6.25
CA SER A 58 -22.57 12.20 -4.85
C SER A 58 -22.01 10.80 -4.59
N SER A 59 -21.28 10.65 -3.49
CA SER A 59 -20.90 9.35 -2.96
C SER A 59 -20.88 9.39 -1.43
N THR A 60 -21.24 8.26 -0.81
CA THR A 60 -21.31 8.12 0.64
C THR A 60 -20.84 6.72 1.04
N GLY A 61 -20.34 6.56 2.26
CA GLY A 61 -19.99 5.23 2.77
C GLY A 61 -21.17 4.28 2.75
N ALA A 62 -20.94 3.04 2.32
CA ALA A 62 -21.96 1.99 2.30
C ALA A 62 -22.13 1.29 3.67
N LEU A 63 -21.10 1.39 4.55
CA LEU A 63 -21.10 0.82 5.89
C LEU A 63 -21.28 1.95 6.90
N ALA A 64 -22.19 1.77 7.87
CA ALA A 64 -22.36 2.71 8.97
C ALA A 64 -21.15 2.59 9.93
N LYS A 65 -20.52 3.72 10.26
CA LYS A 65 -19.32 3.79 11.11
C LYS A 65 -19.41 4.91 12.14
N THR A 66 -18.73 4.70 13.28
CA THR A 66 -18.66 5.68 14.36
C THR A 66 -17.81 6.88 13.95
N ILE A 67 -16.73 6.64 13.21
CA ILE A 67 -15.82 7.68 12.72
C ILE A 67 -16.02 7.81 11.21
N PRO A 68 -16.57 8.93 10.69
CA PRO A 68 -16.80 9.12 9.26
C PRO A 68 -15.50 9.17 8.47
N ASN A 69 -15.49 8.58 7.27
CA ASN A 69 -14.38 8.66 6.34
C ASN A 69 -14.70 9.67 5.21
N SER A 70 -14.09 10.85 5.30
CA SER A 70 -14.31 11.94 4.34
C SER A 70 -13.91 11.61 2.90
N LEU A 71 -13.00 10.65 2.70
CA LEU A 71 -12.59 10.24 1.36
C LEU A 71 -13.72 9.57 0.57
N GLN A 72 -14.73 9.02 1.26
CA GLN A 72 -15.89 8.38 0.62
C GLN A 72 -16.80 9.35 -0.14
N SER A 73 -16.63 10.66 0.06
CA SER A 73 -17.42 11.69 -0.67
C SER A 73 -16.74 12.22 -1.94
N THR A 74 -15.58 11.71 -2.34
CA THR A 74 -14.73 12.31 -3.39
C THR A 74 -14.91 11.70 -4.78
N ALA A 75 -15.81 10.76 -4.99
CA ALA A 75 -15.95 10.01 -6.25
C ALA A 75 -16.21 10.92 -7.47
N ALA A 76 -17.07 11.94 -7.31
CA ALA A 76 -17.38 12.89 -8.38
C ALA A 76 -16.14 13.65 -8.83
N ASP A 77 -15.36 14.16 -7.88
CA ASP A 77 -14.15 14.94 -8.16
C ASP A 77 -13.07 14.08 -8.83
N GLN A 78 -12.95 12.81 -8.43
CA GLN A 78 -11.98 11.90 -9.04
C GLN A 78 -12.29 11.59 -10.50
N VAL A 79 -13.57 11.48 -10.87
CA VAL A 79 -13.97 11.15 -12.25
C VAL A 79 -14.06 12.39 -13.13
N HIS A 80 -14.61 13.48 -12.61
CA HIS A 80 -15.00 14.64 -13.43
C HIS A 80 -14.04 15.84 -13.29
N THR A 81 -12.87 15.66 -12.67
CA THR A 81 -11.86 16.72 -12.57
C THR A 81 -11.29 17.11 -13.94
N THR A 82 -10.93 18.38 -14.09
CA THR A 82 -10.21 18.88 -15.27
C THR A 82 -8.77 18.37 -15.38
N ALA A 83 -8.24 17.74 -14.34
CA ALA A 83 -6.92 17.12 -14.35
C ALA A 83 -6.87 15.79 -15.13
N ARG A 84 -8.01 15.27 -15.63
CA ARG A 84 -8.06 14.01 -16.41
C ARG A 84 -7.27 14.11 -17.71
N ILE A 85 -6.51 13.04 -17.99
CA ILE A 85 -5.97 12.81 -19.33
C ILE A 85 -7.12 12.34 -20.21
N GLN A 86 -7.39 13.07 -21.29
CA GLN A 86 -8.57 12.86 -22.11
C GLN A 86 -8.32 11.95 -23.31
N HIS A 87 -7.12 12.01 -23.88
CA HIS A 87 -6.73 11.31 -25.10
C HIS A 87 -5.33 10.71 -24.94
N PRO A 88 -4.93 9.71 -25.74
CA PRO A 88 -3.53 9.34 -25.85
C PRO A 88 -2.72 10.54 -26.32
N MET A 89 -1.66 10.86 -25.60
CA MET A 89 -0.84 12.05 -25.83
C MET A 89 0.61 11.65 -26.04
N VAL A 90 1.24 12.22 -27.04
CA VAL A 90 2.66 12.03 -27.32
C VAL A 90 3.36 13.38 -27.27
N ARG A 91 4.50 13.43 -26.60
CA ARG A 91 5.35 14.62 -26.55
C ARG A 91 5.80 14.99 -27.96
N LYS A 92 5.65 16.26 -28.35
CA LYS A 92 5.83 16.73 -29.73
C LYS A 92 7.18 16.33 -30.30
N SER A 93 8.28 16.64 -29.63
CA SER A 93 9.62 16.31 -30.11
C SER A 93 9.90 14.81 -30.18
N TYR A 94 9.24 14.00 -29.33
CA TYR A 94 9.32 12.54 -29.42
C TYR A 94 8.56 12.01 -30.63
N LEU A 95 7.38 12.54 -30.90
CA LEU A 95 6.59 12.17 -32.08
C LEU A 95 7.34 12.52 -33.40
N ASP A 96 8.01 13.67 -33.44
CA ASP A 96 8.77 14.10 -34.60
C ASP A 96 10.02 13.24 -34.87
N ASN A 97 10.68 12.76 -33.81
CA ASN A 97 11.87 11.89 -33.91
C ASN A 97 12.07 10.97 -32.70
N PRO A 98 11.44 9.79 -32.67
CA PRO A 98 11.54 8.85 -31.52
C PRO A 98 12.92 8.18 -31.37
N LEU A 99 13.82 8.35 -32.34
CA LEU A 99 15.16 7.76 -32.30
C LEU A 99 16.21 8.66 -31.61
N GLN A 100 15.91 9.93 -31.39
CA GLN A 100 16.83 10.83 -30.69
C GLN A 100 16.51 10.90 -29.21
N PRO A 101 17.56 10.93 -28.35
CA PRO A 101 17.36 11.13 -26.92
C PRO A 101 16.51 12.37 -26.67
N ALA A 102 15.43 12.18 -25.99
CA ALA A 102 14.45 13.21 -25.76
C ALA A 102 14.98 14.23 -24.74
N LYS A 103 15.42 15.36 -25.20
CA LYS A 103 15.61 16.54 -24.35
C LYS A 103 14.27 17.26 -24.20
N GLY A 104 13.98 17.81 -22.99
CA GLY A 104 12.79 18.62 -22.77
C GLY A 104 11.58 17.87 -22.16
N ARG A 105 11.77 16.67 -21.59
CA ARG A 105 10.71 16.06 -20.76
C ARG A 105 10.40 16.99 -19.60
N GLY A 106 9.13 17.31 -19.42
CA GLY A 106 8.64 18.28 -18.44
C GLY A 106 8.44 19.70 -18.99
N GLU A 107 9.00 20.04 -20.15
CA GLU A 107 8.95 21.38 -20.75
C GLU A 107 8.28 21.42 -22.13
N ASP A 108 8.22 20.28 -22.82
CA ASP A 108 7.69 20.16 -24.17
C ASP A 108 6.14 20.10 -24.19
N THR A 109 5.55 20.36 -25.35
CA THR A 109 4.12 20.24 -25.56
C THR A 109 3.72 18.80 -25.91
N TYR A 110 2.46 18.47 -25.68
CA TYR A 110 1.87 17.18 -26.03
C TYR A 110 0.92 17.32 -27.21
N VAL A 111 0.92 16.32 -28.08
CA VAL A 111 0.05 16.20 -29.25
C VAL A 111 -0.87 15.01 -29.04
N GLN A 112 -2.16 15.21 -29.26
CA GLN A 112 -3.14 14.12 -29.27
C GLN A 112 -2.86 13.20 -30.47
N VAL A 113 -2.91 11.89 -30.23
CA VAL A 113 -2.84 10.84 -31.25
C VAL A 113 -3.97 9.84 -31.07
N SER A 114 -4.25 9.02 -32.07
CA SER A 114 -5.18 7.90 -31.87
C SER A 114 -4.57 6.80 -30.99
N TRP A 115 -5.42 5.96 -30.39
CA TRP A 115 -4.96 4.77 -29.66
C TRP A 115 -4.13 3.86 -30.55
N GLU A 116 -4.52 3.65 -31.80
CA GLU A 116 -3.77 2.85 -32.77
C GLU A 116 -2.35 3.40 -32.99
N GLN A 117 -2.24 4.72 -33.19
CA GLN A 117 -0.93 5.38 -33.35
C GLN A 117 -0.07 5.25 -32.09
N ALA A 118 -0.65 5.45 -30.90
CA ALA A 118 0.07 5.33 -29.63
C ALA A 118 0.57 3.91 -29.40
N LEU A 119 -0.29 2.91 -29.56
CA LEU A 119 0.08 1.49 -29.33
C LEU A 119 1.11 1.01 -30.36
N LYS A 120 0.97 1.42 -31.63
CA LYS A 120 1.95 1.11 -32.67
C LYS A 120 3.32 1.72 -32.35
N LEU A 121 3.36 2.99 -31.97
CA LEU A 121 4.61 3.66 -31.60
C LEU A 121 5.29 3.00 -30.40
N ILE A 122 4.51 2.67 -29.36
CA ILE A 122 5.00 1.94 -28.21
C ILE A 122 5.57 0.58 -28.62
N HIS A 123 4.82 -0.19 -29.38
CA HIS A 123 5.24 -1.53 -29.83
C HIS A 123 6.55 -1.46 -30.63
N GLU A 124 6.65 -0.58 -31.62
CA GLU A 124 7.83 -0.44 -32.49
C GLU A 124 9.08 -0.06 -31.66
N GLN A 125 8.97 0.89 -30.73
CA GLN A 125 10.10 1.33 -29.92
C GLN A 125 10.44 0.32 -28.83
N HIS A 126 9.47 -0.31 -28.20
CA HIS A 126 9.67 -1.39 -27.25
C HIS A 126 10.42 -2.56 -27.89
N ASP A 127 9.95 -3.03 -29.05
CA ASP A 127 10.58 -4.14 -29.78
C ASP A 127 12.02 -3.81 -30.22
N ARG A 128 12.24 -2.58 -30.72
CA ARG A 128 13.58 -2.08 -31.06
C ARG A 128 14.52 -2.10 -29.84
N ILE A 129 14.10 -1.50 -28.73
CA ILE A 129 14.91 -1.41 -27.50
C ILE A 129 15.21 -2.80 -26.96
N ARG A 130 14.19 -3.65 -26.87
CA ARG A 130 14.32 -5.02 -26.38
C ARG A 130 15.28 -5.86 -27.23
N LYS A 131 15.20 -5.79 -28.54
CA LYS A 131 16.09 -6.52 -29.47
C LYS A 131 17.53 -6.04 -29.39
N ALA A 132 17.73 -4.75 -29.22
CA ALA A 132 19.07 -4.16 -29.17
C ALA A 132 19.77 -4.31 -27.81
N ASN A 133 19.04 -4.29 -26.71
CA ASN A 133 19.60 -4.17 -25.36
C ASN A 133 19.18 -5.31 -24.40
N GLY A 134 18.28 -6.19 -24.80
CA GLY A 134 17.69 -7.22 -23.96
C GLY A 134 16.58 -6.70 -23.02
N PRO A 135 15.85 -7.61 -22.38
CA PRO A 135 14.70 -7.26 -21.54
C PRO A 135 15.09 -6.50 -20.27
N SER A 136 16.29 -6.69 -19.73
CA SER A 136 16.77 -5.95 -18.55
C SER A 136 16.93 -4.44 -18.78
N ALA A 137 16.94 -3.99 -20.03
CA ALA A 137 16.99 -2.57 -20.37
C ALA A 137 15.61 -1.87 -20.26
N ILE A 138 14.56 -2.61 -19.93
CA ILE A 138 13.20 -2.10 -19.80
C ILE A 138 12.79 -2.13 -18.33
N PHE A 139 12.60 -0.96 -17.73
CA PHE A 139 12.11 -0.86 -16.37
C PHE A 139 10.57 -0.82 -16.37
N ALA A 140 9.95 -1.87 -15.83
CA ALA A 140 8.51 -1.99 -15.62
C ALA A 140 8.18 -2.27 -14.13
N GLY A 141 9.04 -1.80 -13.26
CA GLY A 141 8.94 -1.94 -11.81
C GLY A 141 8.18 -0.78 -11.15
N SER A 142 7.07 -0.34 -11.72
CA SER A 142 6.21 0.66 -11.10
C SER A 142 5.90 0.28 -9.65
N TYR A 143 6.05 1.20 -8.73
CA TYR A 143 5.75 0.99 -7.32
C TYR A 143 4.87 2.11 -6.78
N GLY A 144 4.25 1.85 -5.65
CA GLY A 144 3.24 2.70 -5.05
C GLY A 144 1.85 2.07 -5.14
N TRP A 145 0.85 2.83 -4.77
CA TRP A 145 -0.51 2.33 -4.69
C TRP A 145 -1.18 2.29 -6.07
N ARG A 146 -1.96 1.26 -6.28
CA ARG A 146 -2.72 0.95 -7.50
C ARG A 146 -4.21 0.80 -7.19
N SER A 147 -5.05 0.45 -8.14
CA SER A 147 -6.45 0.12 -7.88
C SER A 147 -6.58 -0.93 -6.77
N SER A 148 -7.63 -0.81 -5.95
CA SER A 148 -7.96 -1.78 -4.91
C SER A 148 -8.59 -3.06 -5.46
N GLY A 149 -8.98 -3.08 -6.73
CA GLY A 149 -9.57 -4.24 -7.38
C GLY A 149 -8.56 -5.36 -7.67
N VAL A 150 -9.07 -6.58 -7.86
CA VAL A 150 -8.24 -7.77 -8.06
C VAL A 150 -7.80 -7.97 -9.51
N LEU A 151 -8.58 -7.48 -10.49
CA LEU A 151 -8.27 -7.61 -11.91
C LEU A 151 -7.42 -6.42 -12.40
N HIS A 152 -7.89 -5.20 -12.19
CA HIS A 152 -7.30 -4.00 -12.78
C HIS A 152 -6.14 -3.44 -11.93
N LYS A 153 -5.14 -4.28 -11.70
CA LYS A 153 -3.88 -3.92 -11.04
C LYS A 153 -2.87 -3.48 -12.08
N ALA A 154 -2.82 -2.19 -12.39
CA ALA A 154 -2.04 -1.63 -13.49
C ALA A 154 -0.59 -2.16 -13.54
N GLN A 155 0.11 -2.18 -12.41
CA GLN A 155 1.49 -2.67 -12.30
C GLN A 155 1.58 -4.16 -12.68
N THR A 156 0.72 -5.00 -12.10
CA THR A 156 0.68 -6.44 -12.37
C THR A 156 0.32 -6.73 -13.83
N LEU A 157 -0.61 -5.98 -14.39
CA LEU A 157 -1.00 -6.10 -15.80
C LEU A 157 0.13 -5.71 -16.75
N LEU A 158 0.88 -4.65 -16.43
CA LEU A 158 2.09 -4.28 -17.14
C LEU A 158 3.15 -5.39 -17.08
N GLN A 159 3.43 -5.89 -15.88
CA GLN A 159 4.41 -6.96 -15.66
C GLN A 159 4.01 -8.25 -16.38
N ARG A 160 2.71 -8.56 -16.42
CA ARG A 160 2.16 -9.67 -17.20
C ARG A 160 2.45 -9.53 -18.69
N TYR A 161 2.28 -8.34 -19.25
CA TYR A 161 2.65 -8.04 -20.64
C TYR A 161 4.17 -8.15 -20.86
N MET A 162 4.97 -7.62 -19.94
CA MET A 162 6.44 -7.68 -20.03
C MET A 162 6.96 -9.12 -19.92
N ASN A 163 6.35 -9.96 -19.11
CA ASN A 163 6.67 -11.40 -19.06
C ASN A 163 6.40 -12.09 -20.40
N LEU A 164 5.28 -11.76 -21.05
CA LEU A 164 4.99 -12.26 -22.40
C LEU A 164 6.00 -11.77 -23.44
N ALA A 165 6.56 -10.57 -23.24
CA ALA A 165 7.57 -9.96 -24.08
C ALA A 165 9.01 -10.44 -23.79
N GLY A 166 9.23 -11.34 -22.83
CA GLY A 166 10.53 -11.93 -22.50
C GLY A 166 11.21 -11.33 -21.26
N GLY A 167 10.49 -10.54 -20.45
CA GLY A 167 10.96 -10.04 -19.16
C GLY A 167 11.25 -8.55 -19.11
N TYR A 168 11.70 -8.09 -17.93
CA TYR A 168 11.91 -6.67 -17.60
C TYR A 168 12.81 -6.53 -16.37
N SER A 169 13.28 -5.31 -16.10
CA SER A 169 13.83 -4.93 -14.79
C SER A 169 12.70 -4.39 -13.90
N GLY A 170 12.60 -4.91 -12.70
CA GLY A 170 11.62 -4.50 -11.71
C GLY A 170 12.22 -3.71 -10.55
N HIS A 171 11.50 -3.66 -9.44
CA HIS A 171 11.96 -3.03 -8.21
C HIS A 171 12.04 -4.00 -7.04
N SER A 172 12.75 -3.63 -6.00
CA SER A 172 12.75 -4.30 -4.70
C SER A 172 12.49 -3.31 -3.57
N GLY A 173 11.79 -3.78 -2.53
CA GLY A 173 11.36 -2.96 -1.41
C GLY A 173 10.30 -1.93 -1.80
N ASP A 174 9.98 -1.06 -0.85
CA ASP A 174 9.05 0.05 -1.03
C ASP A 174 9.47 1.26 -0.18
N TYR A 175 8.76 2.38 -0.34
CA TYR A 175 8.98 3.58 0.51
C TYR A 175 8.20 3.54 1.82
N SER A 176 7.21 2.63 1.96
CA SER A 176 6.42 2.52 3.17
C SER A 176 7.23 2.00 4.34
N THR A 177 7.99 0.92 4.11
CA THR A 177 8.67 0.14 5.15
C THR A 177 10.07 -0.32 4.76
N GLY A 178 10.69 0.26 3.74
CA GLY A 178 11.93 -0.25 3.14
C GLY A 178 13.07 -0.53 4.12
N ALA A 179 13.31 0.36 5.09
CA ALA A 179 14.33 0.14 6.11
C ALA A 179 13.97 -1.00 7.06
N ALA A 180 12.70 -1.09 7.47
CA ALA A 180 12.23 -2.16 8.33
C ALA A 180 12.25 -3.53 7.62
N GLN A 181 11.89 -3.59 6.33
CA GLN A 181 11.99 -4.82 5.52
C GLN A 181 13.41 -5.38 5.46
N VAL A 182 14.42 -4.51 5.47
CA VAL A 182 15.83 -4.93 5.49
C VAL A 182 16.25 -5.42 6.87
N ILE A 183 15.92 -4.69 7.93
CA ILE A 183 16.49 -4.97 9.26
C ILE A 183 15.70 -6.03 10.05
N MET A 184 14.36 -6.05 9.97
CA MET A 184 13.53 -6.90 10.82
C MET A 184 13.80 -8.40 10.65
N PRO A 185 14.07 -8.94 9.44
CA PRO A 185 14.48 -10.34 9.29
C PRO A 185 15.74 -10.71 10.07
N HIS A 186 16.65 -9.76 10.29
CA HIS A 186 17.87 -9.96 11.09
C HIS A 186 17.64 -9.81 12.61
N VAL A 187 16.56 -9.13 13.01
CA VAL A 187 16.23 -8.87 14.42
C VAL A 187 15.28 -9.93 14.97
N VAL A 188 14.20 -10.26 14.25
CA VAL A 188 13.13 -11.17 14.73
C VAL A 188 12.84 -12.34 13.78
N GLY A 189 13.56 -12.45 12.65
CA GLY A 189 13.41 -13.57 11.71
C GLY A 189 12.26 -13.43 10.71
N SER A 190 11.49 -12.34 10.75
CA SER A 190 10.41 -12.03 9.81
C SER A 190 10.42 -10.54 9.45
N VAL A 191 9.69 -10.17 8.39
CA VAL A 191 9.53 -8.76 8.00
C VAL A 191 8.77 -7.96 9.06
N GLU A 192 7.90 -8.58 9.81
CA GLU A 192 7.09 -8.11 10.94
C GLU A 192 6.11 -6.97 10.60
N VAL A 193 6.54 -5.96 9.84
CA VAL A 193 5.71 -4.79 9.48
C VAL A 193 4.47 -5.12 8.66
N TYR A 194 4.42 -6.29 8.04
CA TYR A 194 3.27 -6.79 7.28
C TYR A 194 2.66 -8.05 7.89
N GLU A 195 3.19 -8.52 9.02
CA GLU A 195 2.63 -9.67 9.71
C GLU A 195 1.39 -9.30 10.53
N GLN A 196 0.58 -10.30 10.89
CA GLN A 196 -0.56 -10.08 11.75
C GLN A 196 -0.10 -9.76 13.18
N GLN A 197 -0.56 -8.64 13.70
CA GLN A 197 -0.18 -8.13 15.02
C GLN A 197 -0.98 -8.79 16.16
N THR A 198 -0.55 -8.60 17.41
CA THR A 198 -1.37 -8.92 18.59
C THR A 198 -2.78 -8.36 18.43
N SER A 199 -3.80 -9.19 18.61
CA SER A 199 -5.16 -8.78 18.29
C SER A 199 -5.72 -7.74 19.25
N TRP A 200 -6.53 -6.83 18.72
CA TRP A 200 -7.19 -5.77 19.49
C TRP A 200 -7.96 -6.26 20.71
N PRO A 201 -8.72 -7.38 20.68
CA PRO A 201 -9.35 -7.91 21.89
C PRO A 201 -8.36 -8.18 23.02
N LEU A 202 -7.19 -8.78 22.72
CA LEU A 202 -6.15 -9.03 23.72
C LEU A 202 -5.56 -7.73 24.29
N ILE A 203 -5.39 -6.69 23.44
CA ILE A 203 -4.89 -5.37 23.87
C ILE A 203 -5.92 -4.69 24.78
N LEU A 204 -7.18 -4.65 24.35
CA LEU A 204 -8.25 -4.01 25.12
C LEU A 204 -8.49 -4.71 26.47
N GLU A 205 -8.32 -6.02 26.53
CA GLU A 205 -8.48 -6.78 27.78
C GLU A 205 -7.27 -6.64 28.71
N ASN A 206 -6.04 -6.76 28.17
CA ASN A 206 -4.86 -7.02 29.00
C ASN A 206 -3.89 -5.85 29.10
N SER A 207 -3.82 -4.91 28.12
CA SER A 207 -2.91 -3.78 28.24
C SER A 207 -3.37 -2.79 29.30
N GLN A 208 -2.44 -2.26 30.07
CA GLN A 208 -2.67 -1.20 31.04
C GLN A 208 -2.26 0.17 30.50
N VAL A 209 -1.27 0.20 29.60
CA VAL A 209 -0.79 1.38 28.90
C VAL A 209 -0.59 1.04 27.42
N VAL A 210 -0.99 1.93 26.53
CA VAL A 210 -0.73 1.84 25.09
C VAL A 210 0.15 3.02 24.66
N VAL A 211 1.24 2.72 23.99
CA VAL A 211 2.15 3.74 23.45
C VAL A 211 1.97 3.79 21.94
N LEU A 212 1.65 4.97 21.42
CA LEU A 212 1.55 5.27 19.99
C LEU A 212 2.80 6.04 19.59
N TRP A 213 3.73 5.42 18.90
CA TRP A 213 5.00 6.02 18.50
C TRP A 213 5.01 6.39 17.02
N GLY A 214 4.97 7.68 16.72
CA GLY A 214 5.02 8.19 15.34
C GLY A 214 3.89 7.66 14.46
N MET A 215 2.65 7.67 14.96
CA MET A 215 1.51 7.16 14.20
C MET A 215 0.25 8.01 14.40
N ASN A 216 -0.48 8.22 13.28
CA ASN A 216 -1.76 8.90 13.25
C ASN A 216 -2.84 8.01 12.62
N PRO A 217 -3.35 7.00 13.36
CA PRO A 217 -4.30 6.02 12.84
C PRO A 217 -5.62 6.64 12.38
N LEU A 218 -6.09 7.73 12.95
CA LEU A 218 -7.32 8.39 12.50
C LEU A 218 -7.19 8.95 11.08
N ASN A 219 -5.98 9.26 10.64
CA ASN A 219 -5.71 9.62 9.26
C ASN A 219 -5.43 8.39 8.37
N THR A 220 -4.52 7.52 8.80
CA THR A 220 -3.99 6.47 7.94
C THR A 220 -4.96 5.29 7.74
N LEU A 221 -5.86 5.02 8.70
CA LEU A 221 -6.88 3.97 8.58
C LEU A 221 -8.09 4.38 7.75
N LYS A 222 -8.12 5.60 7.21
CA LYS A 222 -9.11 6.01 6.19
C LYS A 222 -8.97 5.22 4.89
N ILE A 223 -7.82 4.55 4.69
CA ILE A 223 -7.51 3.73 3.54
C ILE A 223 -6.90 2.40 3.95
N ALA A 224 -6.97 1.39 3.06
CA ALA A 224 -6.28 0.12 3.20
C ALA A 224 -5.63 -0.30 1.88
N TRP A 225 -4.79 -1.34 1.89
CA TRP A 225 -4.15 -1.84 0.67
C TRP A 225 -5.16 -2.34 -0.36
N SER A 226 -6.20 -3.06 0.05
CA SER A 226 -7.35 -3.38 -0.78
C SER A 226 -8.47 -2.34 -0.57
N SER A 227 -9.32 -2.51 0.41
CA SER A 227 -10.40 -1.58 0.75
C SER A 227 -10.58 -1.57 2.26
N THR A 228 -10.67 -0.40 2.90
CA THR A 228 -10.87 -0.38 4.35
C THR A 228 -12.29 -0.80 4.74
N ASP A 229 -12.40 -1.56 5.83
CA ASP A 229 -13.67 -1.78 6.54
C ASP A 229 -13.81 -0.86 7.76
N GLU A 230 -12.81 0.01 7.97
CA GLU A 230 -12.73 0.97 9.07
C GLU A 230 -12.78 0.33 10.48
N GLN A 231 -12.64 -1.00 10.57
CA GLN A 231 -12.71 -1.72 11.83
C GLN A 231 -11.55 -1.30 12.77
N GLY A 232 -10.40 -0.93 12.23
CA GLY A 232 -9.28 -0.39 13.01
C GLY A 232 -9.66 0.90 13.74
N LEU A 233 -10.39 1.81 13.09
CA LEU A 233 -10.90 3.03 13.71
C LEU A 233 -11.86 2.74 14.85
N GLU A 234 -12.72 1.74 14.69
CA GLU A 234 -13.63 1.29 15.75
C GLU A 234 -12.86 0.76 16.97
N TYR A 235 -11.74 0.07 16.79
CA TYR A 235 -10.89 -0.37 17.90
C TYR A 235 -10.19 0.79 18.59
N PHE A 236 -9.72 1.80 17.88
CA PHE A 236 -9.21 3.03 18.51
C PHE A 236 -10.31 3.77 19.29
N HIS A 237 -11.55 3.77 18.78
CA HIS A 237 -12.69 4.31 19.53
C HIS A 237 -12.94 3.53 20.83
N GLN A 238 -12.89 2.18 20.79
CA GLN A 238 -13.00 1.33 21.97
C GLN A 238 -11.85 1.56 22.96
N LEU A 239 -10.62 1.74 22.48
CA LEU A 239 -9.47 2.09 23.32
C LEU A 239 -9.71 3.42 24.05
N LYS A 240 -10.17 4.46 23.37
CA LYS A 240 -10.55 5.72 24.02
C LYS A 240 -11.62 5.50 25.08
N LYS A 241 -12.69 4.78 24.76
CA LYS A 241 -13.81 4.51 25.66
C LYS A 241 -13.39 3.68 26.88
N SER A 242 -12.34 2.88 26.79
CA SER A 242 -11.82 2.08 27.91
C SER A 242 -11.17 2.94 29.00
N GLY A 243 -10.83 4.20 28.73
CA GLY A 243 -10.15 5.10 29.67
C GLY A 243 -8.69 4.74 29.94
N LYS A 244 -8.11 3.76 29.20
CA LYS A 244 -6.71 3.37 29.35
C LYS A 244 -5.79 4.54 28.99
N PRO A 245 -4.70 4.77 29.75
CA PRO A 245 -3.68 5.76 29.38
C PRO A 245 -3.07 5.46 28.01
N VAL A 246 -3.02 6.47 27.17
CA VAL A 246 -2.35 6.46 25.86
C VAL A 246 -1.18 7.43 25.91
N ILE A 247 0.02 6.95 25.62
CA ILE A 247 1.20 7.80 25.48
C ILE A 247 1.42 8.01 23.97
N ALA A 248 1.27 9.23 23.49
CA ALA A 248 1.46 9.55 22.08
C ALA A 248 2.81 10.27 21.90
N ILE A 249 3.74 9.61 21.23
CA ILE A 249 5.09 10.13 20.95
C ILE A 249 5.13 10.53 19.48
N ASP A 250 4.99 11.82 19.22
CA ASP A 250 4.92 12.37 17.87
C ASP A 250 5.33 13.85 17.89
N PRO A 251 6.15 14.34 16.96
CA PRO A 251 6.52 15.76 16.91
C PRO A 251 5.32 16.68 16.63
N ILE A 252 4.22 16.13 16.12
CA ILE A 252 3.00 16.86 15.77
C ILE A 252 1.84 16.41 16.66
N CYS A 253 1.08 17.36 17.23
CA CYS A 253 -0.19 17.06 17.86
C CYS A 253 -1.22 16.74 16.76
N SER A 254 -1.36 15.45 16.45
CA SER A 254 -2.21 14.97 15.37
C SER A 254 -3.69 14.84 15.79
N GLU A 255 -4.58 14.70 14.80
CA GLU A 255 -6.02 14.44 15.05
C GLU A 255 -6.25 13.19 15.93
N THR A 256 -5.33 12.22 15.92
CA THR A 256 -5.38 11.07 16.83
C THR A 256 -5.14 11.48 18.28
N ILE A 257 -4.19 12.35 18.54
CA ILE A 257 -3.89 12.86 19.90
C ILE A 257 -5.06 13.66 20.42
N GLU A 258 -5.57 14.58 19.61
CA GLU A 258 -6.77 15.38 19.94
C GLU A 258 -7.99 14.49 20.20
N PHE A 259 -8.16 13.43 19.41
CA PHE A 259 -9.23 12.46 19.61
C PHE A 259 -9.18 11.78 20.98
N PHE A 260 -8.00 11.39 21.47
CA PHE A 260 -7.88 10.78 22.78
C PHE A 260 -8.10 11.80 23.92
N GLY A 261 -7.79 13.08 23.70
CA GLY A 261 -7.97 14.13 24.70
C GLY A 261 -7.26 13.84 26.01
N ASP A 262 -7.97 13.92 27.14
CA ASP A 262 -7.42 13.71 28.49
C ASP A 262 -6.86 12.30 28.74
N ASN A 263 -7.21 11.32 27.89
CA ASN A 263 -6.63 9.99 27.96
C ASN A 263 -5.22 9.92 27.35
N ALA A 264 -4.79 10.94 26.59
CA ALA A 264 -3.49 10.97 25.96
C ALA A 264 -2.49 11.85 26.73
N THR A 265 -1.29 11.33 26.90
CA THR A 265 -0.11 12.15 27.23
C THR A 265 0.71 12.32 25.96
N TRP A 266 0.76 13.56 25.45
CA TRP A 266 1.56 13.87 24.27
C TRP A 266 3.00 14.21 24.65
N ILE A 267 3.95 13.55 23.96
CA ILE A 267 5.39 13.79 24.06
C ILE A 267 5.90 14.13 22.67
N ALA A 268 6.51 15.31 22.52
CA ALA A 268 6.95 15.84 21.23
C ALA A 268 8.49 15.83 21.12
N PRO A 269 9.13 14.75 20.65
CA PRO A 269 10.57 14.77 20.42
C PRO A 269 10.90 15.54 19.13
N ASN A 270 12.13 16.06 19.05
CA ASN A 270 12.68 16.52 17.78
C ASN A 270 12.63 15.40 16.73
N MET A 271 12.29 15.74 15.48
CA MET A 271 12.21 14.75 14.40
C MET A 271 13.54 14.00 14.22
N GLY A 272 13.46 12.69 14.04
CA GLY A 272 14.62 11.83 13.79
C GLY A 272 15.37 11.38 15.02
N THR A 273 14.96 11.79 16.20
CA THR A 273 15.65 11.49 17.47
C THR A 273 15.02 10.35 18.27
N ASP A 274 14.13 9.58 17.67
CA ASP A 274 13.40 8.48 18.29
C ASP A 274 14.32 7.48 19.01
N VAL A 275 15.43 7.11 18.37
CA VAL A 275 16.40 6.15 18.94
C VAL A 275 17.03 6.72 20.20
N ALA A 276 17.39 8.01 20.21
CA ALA A 276 17.95 8.66 21.40
C ALA A 276 16.94 8.64 22.56
N LEU A 277 15.65 8.91 22.30
CA LEU A 277 14.59 8.80 23.30
C LEU A 277 14.46 7.38 23.84
N MET A 278 14.44 6.38 22.95
CA MET A 278 14.38 4.96 23.34
C MET A 278 15.60 4.52 24.15
N LEU A 279 16.79 5.00 23.80
CA LEU A 279 18.02 4.72 24.54
C LEU A 279 18.01 5.35 25.95
N GLY A 280 17.51 6.59 26.08
CA GLY A 280 17.31 7.23 27.41
C GLY A 280 16.34 6.44 28.30
N ILE A 281 15.26 5.92 27.72
CA ILE A 281 14.30 5.05 28.41
C ILE A 281 15.02 3.73 28.82
N ALA A 282 15.72 3.09 27.88
CA ALA A 282 16.42 1.83 28.11
C ALA A 282 17.50 1.95 29.20
N HIS A 283 18.29 3.04 29.18
CA HIS A 283 19.28 3.33 30.21
C HIS A 283 18.64 3.50 31.59
N THR A 284 17.50 4.20 31.66
CA THR A 284 16.76 4.40 32.90
C THR A 284 16.24 3.05 33.44
N LEU A 285 15.64 2.21 32.58
CA LEU A 285 15.21 0.87 32.96
C LEU A 285 16.35 0.02 33.54
N MET A 286 17.50 0.07 32.89
CA MET A 286 18.69 -0.67 33.30
C MET A 286 19.24 -0.16 34.64
N THR A 287 19.47 1.14 34.78
CA THR A 287 20.09 1.72 35.99
C THR A 287 19.19 1.64 37.22
N GLN A 288 17.86 1.64 37.01
CA GLN A 288 16.89 1.42 38.08
C GLN A 288 16.59 -0.07 38.36
N GLY A 289 17.24 -1.00 37.62
CA GLY A 289 17.00 -2.43 37.80
C GLY A 289 15.58 -2.87 37.39
N LYS A 290 14.92 -2.14 36.51
CA LYS A 290 13.52 -2.38 36.09
C LYS A 290 13.42 -3.17 34.77
N HIS A 291 14.55 -3.49 34.12
CA HIS A 291 14.57 -4.36 32.93
C HIS A 291 14.48 -5.83 33.32
N ASP A 292 13.85 -6.65 32.49
CA ASP A 292 13.69 -8.09 32.72
C ASP A 292 14.95 -8.85 32.26
N LYS A 293 15.88 -9.06 33.19
CA LYS A 293 17.13 -9.81 32.95
C LYS A 293 16.88 -11.25 32.54
N VAL A 294 15.87 -11.89 33.10
CA VAL A 294 15.56 -13.30 32.82
C VAL A 294 15.06 -13.45 31.39
N PHE A 295 14.20 -12.54 30.94
CA PHE A 295 13.73 -12.52 29.56
C PHE A 295 14.90 -12.28 28.60
N LEU A 296 15.72 -11.28 28.86
CA LEU A 296 16.86 -10.92 28.01
C LEU A 296 17.87 -12.07 27.88
N GLU A 297 18.22 -12.71 29.00
CA GLU A 297 19.15 -13.85 29.00
C GLU A 297 18.58 -15.06 28.24
N LYS A 298 17.30 -15.34 28.37
CA LYS A 298 16.69 -16.53 27.82
C LYS A 298 16.26 -16.39 26.36
N TYR A 299 15.83 -15.20 25.93
CA TYR A 299 15.15 -15.01 24.66
C TYR A 299 15.84 -14.04 23.69
N THR A 300 16.98 -13.46 24.07
CA THR A 300 17.71 -12.53 23.22
C THR A 300 19.17 -12.92 23.06
N THR A 301 19.82 -12.37 22.05
CA THR A 301 21.28 -12.42 21.86
C THR A 301 21.79 -10.99 21.67
N GLY A 302 23.07 -10.75 22.10
CA GLY A 302 23.73 -9.45 21.92
C GLY A 302 23.38 -8.40 23.00
N TYR A 303 22.58 -8.73 24.02
CA TYR A 303 22.26 -7.78 25.09
C TYR A 303 23.51 -7.28 25.85
N PRO A 304 24.51 -8.10 26.20
CA PRO A 304 25.72 -7.61 26.86
C PRO A 304 26.46 -6.52 26.06
N GLN A 305 26.57 -6.67 24.74
CA GLN A 305 27.17 -5.67 23.87
C GLN A 305 26.32 -4.38 23.81
N PHE A 306 25.00 -4.52 23.78
CA PHE A 306 24.09 -3.38 23.86
C PHE A 306 24.20 -2.66 25.20
N GLU A 307 24.34 -3.37 26.32
CA GLU A 307 24.55 -2.79 27.64
C GLU A 307 25.86 -2.00 27.72
N GLU A 308 26.94 -2.49 27.12
CA GLU A 308 28.20 -1.75 27.02
C GLU A 308 28.06 -0.44 26.23
N TYR A 309 27.31 -0.44 25.15
CA TYR A 309 26.97 0.76 24.41
C TYR A 309 26.07 1.69 25.23
N LEU A 310 25.02 1.16 25.86
CA LEU A 310 24.06 1.91 26.66
C LEU A 310 24.72 2.62 27.85
N THR A 311 25.67 1.95 28.52
CA THR A 311 26.44 2.50 29.64
C THR A 311 27.58 3.41 29.24
N GLY A 312 27.87 3.53 27.93
CA GLY A 312 28.98 4.35 27.41
C GLY A 312 30.34 3.68 27.52
N LYS A 313 30.44 2.38 27.84
CA LYS A 313 31.71 1.67 27.87
C LYS A 313 32.41 1.58 26.52
N SER A 314 31.62 1.54 25.44
CA SER A 314 32.15 1.43 24.07
C SER A 314 32.55 2.77 23.45
N ASP A 315 32.01 3.91 23.91
CA ASP A 315 32.19 5.23 23.29
C ASP A 315 32.33 6.39 24.28
N ASN A 316 32.50 6.10 25.56
CA ASN A 316 32.62 7.05 26.67
C ASN A 316 31.39 7.98 26.82
N THR A 317 30.22 7.59 26.32
CA THR A 317 29.01 8.40 26.35
C THR A 317 27.82 7.59 26.87
N PRO A 318 27.52 7.63 28.18
CA PRO A 318 26.31 6.97 28.71
C PRO A 318 25.04 7.55 28.05
N LYS A 319 24.15 6.69 27.58
CA LYS A 319 22.89 7.06 26.90
C LYS A 319 21.80 7.40 27.91
N SER A 320 22.14 8.24 28.90
CA SER A 320 21.27 8.60 30.02
C SER A 320 20.03 9.40 29.58
N ALA A 321 19.04 9.53 30.47
CA ALA A 321 17.88 10.39 30.22
C ALA A 321 18.29 11.86 29.99
N ALA A 322 19.33 12.34 30.69
CA ALA A 322 19.89 13.69 30.47
C ALA A 322 20.49 13.83 29.05
N TRP A 323 21.33 12.86 28.64
CA TRP A 323 21.87 12.81 27.27
C TRP A 323 20.75 12.78 26.21
N ALA A 324 19.73 11.97 26.43
CA ALA A 324 18.60 11.90 25.51
C ALA A 324 17.78 13.21 25.47
N ALA A 325 17.63 13.89 26.62
CA ALA A 325 16.92 15.17 26.69
C ALA A 325 17.58 16.27 25.84
N GLU A 326 18.91 16.34 25.85
CA GLU A 326 19.66 17.31 25.02
C GLU A 326 19.43 17.08 23.51
N ILE A 327 19.29 15.84 23.07
CA ILE A 327 19.09 15.49 21.65
C ILE A 327 17.64 15.64 21.24
N THR A 328 16.72 15.15 22.08
CA THR A 328 15.31 14.99 21.72
C THR A 328 14.46 16.21 22.04
N GLY A 329 14.94 17.10 22.92
CA GLY A 329 14.14 18.19 23.47
C GLY A 329 13.09 17.74 24.49
N VAL A 330 12.98 16.44 24.78
CA VAL A 330 12.07 15.91 25.79
C VAL A 330 12.73 16.05 27.17
N PRO A 331 12.07 16.67 28.16
CA PRO A 331 12.67 16.87 29.48
C PRO A 331 13.11 15.53 30.13
N GLU A 332 14.29 15.52 30.76
CA GLU A 332 14.84 14.34 31.43
C GLU A 332 13.84 13.67 32.38
N ALA A 333 13.18 14.46 33.24
CA ALA A 333 12.18 13.95 34.16
C ALA A 333 11.01 13.23 33.46
N GLN A 334 10.65 13.67 32.26
CA GLN A 334 9.60 13.05 31.46
C GLN A 334 10.09 11.71 30.87
N ILE A 335 11.35 11.61 30.44
CA ILE A 335 11.96 10.37 29.96
C ILE A 335 12.01 9.32 31.08
N VAL A 336 12.45 9.73 32.27
CA VAL A 336 12.48 8.87 33.47
C VAL A 336 11.07 8.37 33.82
N LYS A 337 10.11 9.28 33.89
CA LYS A 337 8.71 8.94 34.19
C LYS A 337 8.12 7.98 33.15
N LEU A 338 8.45 8.15 31.89
CA LEU A 338 7.99 7.27 30.80
C LEU A 338 8.56 5.84 30.96
N ALA A 339 9.85 5.71 31.27
CA ALA A 339 10.49 4.43 31.55
C ALA A 339 9.82 3.71 32.74
N GLU A 340 9.58 4.44 33.83
CA GLU A 340 8.92 3.94 35.03
C GLU A 340 7.50 3.47 34.76
N LEU A 341 6.74 4.27 33.99
CA LEU A 341 5.36 3.93 33.60
C LEU A 341 5.31 2.64 32.79
N MET A 342 6.20 2.50 31.80
CA MET A 342 6.28 1.32 30.96
C MET A 342 6.65 0.06 31.75
N ALA A 343 7.59 0.16 32.69
CA ALA A 343 8.02 -0.97 33.50
C ALA A 343 6.99 -1.40 34.55
N ALA A 344 6.20 -0.46 35.08
CA ALA A 344 5.20 -0.74 36.10
C ALA A 344 3.90 -1.34 35.55
N ASN A 345 3.70 -1.33 34.23
CA ASN A 345 2.45 -1.68 33.59
C ASN A 345 2.63 -2.69 32.45
N ARG A 346 1.56 -3.41 32.11
CA ARG A 346 1.46 -4.15 30.86
C ARG A 346 1.36 -3.14 29.72
N THR A 347 2.46 -2.98 29.01
CA THR A 347 2.61 -1.93 27.97
C THR A 347 2.61 -2.52 26.57
N MET A 348 1.73 -2.03 25.72
CA MET A 348 1.75 -2.30 24.29
C MET A 348 2.45 -1.17 23.54
N LEU A 349 3.58 -1.45 22.89
CA LEU A 349 4.33 -0.50 22.08
C LEU A 349 3.86 -0.61 20.62
N MET A 350 3.17 0.41 20.14
CA MET A 350 2.71 0.49 18.75
C MET A 350 3.52 1.56 18.02
N ALA A 351 4.19 1.22 16.93
CA ALA A 351 4.89 2.19 16.13
C ALA A 351 4.35 2.30 14.71
N GLY A 352 4.31 3.53 14.21
CA GLY A 352 4.02 3.81 12.81
C GLY A 352 5.23 3.59 11.91
N TRP A 353 5.00 3.41 10.61
CA TRP A 353 6.08 3.25 9.63
C TRP A 353 6.82 4.55 9.32
N GLY A 354 6.24 5.69 9.67
CA GLY A 354 6.84 7.00 9.41
C GLY A 354 8.22 7.17 10.04
N ILE A 355 8.43 6.62 11.23
CA ILE A 355 9.67 6.78 12.01
C ILE A 355 10.91 6.20 11.31
N GLN A 356 10.76 5.22 10.42
CA GLN A 356 11.88 4.61 9.69
C GLN A 356 12.16 5.25 8.32
N ARG A 357 11.31 6.21 7.85
CA ARG A 357 11.46 6.88 6.54
C ARG A 357 12.44 8.05 6.59
N GLN A 358 13.64 7.80 7.11
CA GLN A 358 14.68 8.80 7.29
C GLN A 358 16.06 8.13 7.31
N GLN A 359 17.10 8.94 7.38
CA GLN A 359 18.47 8.42 7.52
C GLN A 359 18.58 7.52 8.75
N TYR A 360 19.28 6.39 8.61
CA TYR A 360 19.39 5.33 9.63
C TYR A 360 18.04 4.80 10.11
N GLY A 361 17.09 4.69 9.18
CA GLY A 361 15.73 4.24 9.46
C GLY A 361 15.64 2.85 10.07
N GLU A 362 16.59 1.99 9.75
CA GLU A 362 16.71 0.62 10.26
C GLU A 362 16.80 0.56 11.79
N GLN A 363 17.39 1.55 12.42
CA GLN A 363 17.61 1.56 13.86
C GLN A 363 16.32 1.74 14.68
N LYS A 364 15.29 2.37 14.14
CA LYS A 364 14.07 2.74 14.88
C LYS A 364 13.24 1.53 15.31
N HIS A 365 12.86 0.70 14.35
CA HIS A 365 12.09 -0.52 14.64
C HIS A 365 12.93 -1.53 15.43
N TRP A 366 14.22 -1.65 15.13
CA TRP A 366 15.14 -2.47 15.91
C TRP A 366 15.18 -2.04 17.37
N MET A 367 15.35 -0.73 17.63
CA MET A 367 15.41 -0.23 19.01
C MET A 367 14.07 -0.40 19.74
N LEU A 368 12.93 -0.28 19.05
CA LEU A 368 11.61 -0.54 19.65
C LEU A 368 11.46 -1.99 20.12
N VAL A 369 11.91 -2.96 19.30
CA VAL A 369 11.96 -4.38 19.69
C VAL A 369 12.88 -4.58 20.88
N THR A 370 14.04 -3.93 20.90
CA THR A 370 14.99 -3.97 22.02
C THR A 370 14.32 -3.46 23.31
N LEU A 371 13.62 -2.35 23.23
CA LEU A 371 12.88 -1.79 24.37
C LEU A 371 11.79 -2.73 24.87
N ALA A 372 11.02 -3.33 23.95
CA ALA A 372 10.00 -4.33 24.29
C ALA A 372 10.61 -5.57 24.95
N ALA A 373 11.79 -6.02 24.50
CA ALA A 373 12.54 -7.13 25.10
C ALA A 373 13.03 -6.76 26.51
N MET A 374 13.53 -5.55 26.73
CA MET A 374 13.94 -5.09 28.07
C MET A 374 12.77 -5.03 29.06
N LEU A 375 11.56 -4.75 28.58
CA LEU A 375 10.35 -4.82 29.42
C LEU A 375 9.89 -6.25 29.69
N GLY A 376 10.43 -7.26 28.99
CA GLY A 376 10.08 -8.68 29.20
C GLY A 376 8.64 -9.04 28.78
N GLN A 377 8.00 -8.25 27.92
CA GLN A 377 6.56 -8.38 27.64
C GLN A 377 6.25 -8.95 26.24
N ILE A 378 7.27 -9.25 25.43
CA ILE A 378 7.07 -9.90 24.12
C ILE A 378 6.49 -11.30 24.35
N GLY A 379 5.43 -11.65 23.58
CA GLY A 379 4.75 -12.94 23.71
C GLY A 379 3.72 -13.01 24.84
N THR A 380 3.44 -11.89 25.52
CA THR A 380 2.41 -11.83 26.56
C THR A 380 1.13 -11.14 26.04
N PRO A 381 -0.08 -11.57 26.48
CA PRO A 381 -1.32 -10.92 26.05
C PRO A 381 -1.31 -9.42 26.37
N GLY A 382 -1.48 -8.58 25.35
CA GLY A 382 -1.56 -7.12 25.50
C GLY A 382 -0.24 -6.41 25.84
N GLY A 383 0.90 -7.11 25.78
CA GLY A 383 2.24 -6.54 25.91
C GLY A 383 3.07 -6.73 24.66
N GLY A 384 4.31 -6.22 24.65
CA GLY A 384 5.24 -6.33 23.54
C GLY A 384 5.14 -5.17 22.56
N PHE A 385 5.29 -5.45 21.27
CA PHE A 385 5.34 -4.44 20.22
C PHE A 385 4.48 -4.80 19.00
N GLY A 386 4.22 -3.82 18.13
CA GLY A 386 3.62 -4.04 16.81
C GLY A 386 3.72 -2.81 15.91
N PHE A 387 3.74 -3.05 14.60
CA PHE A 387 4.09 -2.04 13.60
C PHE A 387 2.98 -1.70 12.61
N SER A 388 1.79 -2.30 12.71
CA SER A 388 0.76 -2.18 11.68
C SER A 388 -0.63 -1.78 12.19
N TYR A 389 -0.78 -1.35 13.44
CA TYR A 389 -2.08 -0.91 13.96
C TYR A 389 -2.64 0.33 13.27
N HIS A 390 -1.79 1.12 12.64
CA HIS A 390 -2.14 2.31 11.86
C HIS A 390 -2.36 2.02 10.37
N TYR A 391 -2.26 0.75 9.93
CA TYR A 391 -2.31 0.37 8.54
C TYR A 391 -3.21 -0.85 8.33
N SER A 392 -4.07 -0.80 7.31
CA SER A 392 -4.86 -1.94 6.79
C SER A 392 -5.54 -2.80 7.86
N ASN A 393 -5.92 -2.18 8.98
CA ASN A 393 -6.56 -2.84 10.13
C ASN A 393 -5.69 -3.90 10.82
N GLY A 394 -4.39 -3.67 10.93
CA GLY A 394 -3.48 -4.51 11.72
C GLY A 394 -4.00 -4.74 13.15
N GLY A 395 -3.88 -5.97 13.63
CA GLY A 395 -4.44 -6.39 14.92
C GLY A 395 -5.93 -6.73 14.91
N ASN A 396 -6.65 -6.51 13.82
CA ASN A 396 -8.03 -6.97 13.70
C ASN A 396 -8.06 -8.51 13.65
N PRO A 397 -8.96 -9.16 14.39
CA PRO A 397 -9.12 -10.60 14.28
C PRO A 397 -9.48 -11.00 12.85
N THR A 398 -8.74 -11.97 12.30
CA THR A 398 -9.00 -12.49 10.96
C THR A 398 -10.31 -13.26 10.93
N ARG A 399 -11.19 -12.92 9.99
CA ARG A 399 -12.40 -13.68 9.71
C ARG A 399 -12.08 -14.89 8.84
N VAL A 400 -12.81 -15.97 9.06
CA VAL A 400 -12.67 -17.19 8.26
C VAL A 400 -13.56 -17.06 7.02
N GLY A 401 -13.13 -16.24 6.06
CA GLY A 401 -13.74 -16.10 4.74
C GLY A 401 -12.84 -16.68 3.64
N GLY A 402 -13.37 -16.85 2.44
CA GLY A 402 -12.56 -17.13 1.27
C GLY A 402 -11.69 -15.92 0.94
N VAL A 403 -10.42 -16.14 0.70
CA VAL A 403 -9.52 -15.10 0.19
C VAL A 403 -9.76 -14.94 -1.30
N LEU A 404 -10.03 -13.74 -1.73
CA LEU A 404 -10.21 -13.40 -3.14
C LEU A 404 -8.83 -13.40 -3.82
N PRO A 405 -8.55 -14.32 -4.76
CA PRO A 405 -7.31 -14.26 -5.52
C PRO A 405 -7.30 -13.05 -6.44
N GLU A 406 -6.12 -12.67 -6.88
CA GLU A 406 -5.92 -11.51 -7.74
C GLU A 406 -5.17 -11.86 -9.03
N MET A 407 -5.21 -10.96 -10.02
CA MET A 407 -4.47 -11.09 -11.26
C MET A 407 -2.98 -11.28 -10.97
N SER A 408 -2.39 -12.24 -11.68
CA SER A 408 -0.96 -12.56 -11.60
C SER A 408 -0.19 -11.98 -12.78
N ALA A 409 1.06 -11.59 -12.53
CA ALA A 409 2.00 -11.27 -13.60
C ALA A 409 2.43 -12.52 -14.40
N ALA A 410 2.34 -13.71 -13.80
CA ALA A 410 2.55 -14.97 -14.50
C ALA A 410 1.36 -15.30 -15.40
N ILE A 411 1.64 -15.96 -16.52
CA ILE A 411 0.64 -16.44 -17.48
C ILE A 411 0.68 -17.97 -17.51
N ALA A 412 -0.48 -18.60 -17.39
CA ALA A 412 -0.56 -20.06 -17.41
C ALA A 412 0.07 -20.65 -18.68
N GLY A 413 0.94 -21.62 -18.51
CA GLY A 413 1.64 -22.30 -19.61
C GLY A 413 2.75 -21.50 -20.29
N GLN A 414 3.08 -20.30 -19.80
CA GLN A 414 4.22 -19.52 -20.26
C GLN A 414 5.36 -19.60 -19.23
N ALA A 415 6.59 -19.80 -19.72
CA ALA A 415 7.76 -19.66 -18.86
C ALA A 415 7.93 -18.16 -18.49
N SER A 416 8.12 -17.87 -17.22
CA SER A 416 8.47 -16.54 -16.75
C SER A 416 9.81 -16.64 -16.02
N GLU A 417 10.82 -15.92 -16.51
CA GLU A 417 12.10 -15.77 -15.80
C GLU A 417 12.02 -14.73 -14.68
N ALA A 418 10.92 -13.97 -14.66
CA ALA A 418 10.69 -12.91 -13.72
C ALA A 418 9.73 -13.37 -12.62
N ALA A 419 10.22 -13.42 -11.39
CA ALA A 419 9.39 -13.64 -10.21
C ALA A 419 8.93 -12.27 -9.68
N ASP A 420 7.63 -12.13 -9.47
CA ASP A 420 7.01 -10.96 -8.82
C ASP A 420 7.46 -9.58 -9.38
N ASP A 421 7.52 -8.56 -8.52
CA ASP A 421 7.83 -7.16 -8.89
C ASP A 421 9.28 -6.96 -9.37
N GLY A 422 10.18 -7.91 -9.06
CA GLY A 422 11.63 -7.80 -9.34
C GLY A 422 12.01 -8.01 -10.81
N GLY A 423 11.20 -8.73 -11.58
CA GLY A 423 11.58 -9.09 -12.95
C GLY A 423 12.88 -9.91 -13.01
N ILE A 424 13.63 -9.77 -14.11
CA ILE A 424 14.93 -10.41 -14.32
C ILE A 424 16.00 -9.79 -13.40
N THR A 425 15.94 -8.47 -13.20
CA THR A 425 16.77 -7.71 -12.26
C THR A 425 15.90 -6.77 -11.46
N ALA A 426 16.25 -6.53 -10.19
CA ALA A 426 15.51 -5.64 -9.32
C ALA A 426 16.38 -4.45 -8.89
N ILE A 427 15.81 -3.25 -9.01
CA ILE A 427 16.44 -2.02 -8.52
C ILE A 427 15.76 -1.63 -7.21
N PRO A 428 16.49 -1.41 -6.09
CA PRO A 428 15.88 -0.86 -4.89
C PRO A 428 15.14 0.45 -5.19
N VAL A 429 13.90 0.62 -4.71
CA VAL A 429 13.03 1.76 -5.08
C VAL A 429 13.71 3.12 -4.91
N ALA A 430 14.54 3.30 -3.90
CA ALA A 430 15.29 4.53 -3.65
C ALA A 430 16.51 4.72 -4.56
N ARG A 431 16.84 3.76 -5.43
CA ARG A 431 18.05 3.74 -6.25
C ARG A 431 17.80 3.88 -7.75
N ILE A 432 16.60 4.17 -8.18
CA ILE A 432 16.29 4.32 -9.62
C ILE A 432 17.11 5.43 -10.28
N VAL A 433 17.34 6.55 -9.58
CA VAL A 433 18.18 7.64 -10.07
C VAL A 433 19.62 7.21 -10.21
N ASP A 434 20.17 6.54 -9.21
CA ASP A 434 21.54 6.01 -9.23
C ASP A 434 21.73 5.02 -10.40
N ALA A 435 20.73 4.15 -10.65
CA ALA A 435 20.76 3.22 -11.77
C ALA A 435 20.77 3.93 -13.12
N LEU A 436 19.98 5.00 -13.28
CA LEU A 436 19.93 5.80 -14.50
C LEU A 436 21.23 6.61 -14.71
N GLU A 437 21.86 7.07 -13.63
CA GLU A 437 23.10 7.84 -13.70
C GLU A 437 24.33 6.99 -13.93
N ASN A 438 24.35 5.76 -13.39
CA ASN A 438 25.51 4.87 -13.40
C ASN A 438 25.18 3.46 -13.94
N PRO A 439 24.77 3.32 -15.22
CA PRO A 439 24.52 2.01 -15.82
C PRO A 439 25.75 1.10 -15.74
N GLY A 440 25.57 -0.16 -15.31
CA GLY A 440 26.66 -1.12 -15.10
C GLY A 440 27.48 -0.89 -13.84
N GLY A 441 27.18 0.15 -13.07
CA GLY A 441 27.84 0.41 -11.79
C GLY A 441 27.45 -0.59 -10.72
N LYS A 442 28.39 -0.89 -9.83
CA LYS A 442 28.16 -1.80 -8.69
C LYS A 442 27.63 -1.04 -7.49
N TYR A 443 26.80 -1.70 -6.69
CA TYR A 443 26.27 -1.17 -5.44
C TYR A 443 26.07 -2.27 -4.40
N GLN A 444 26.07 -1.89 -3.13
CA GLN A 444 25.78 -2.79 -2.02
C GLN A 444 24.32 -2.64 -1.59
N HIS A 445 23.63 -3.75 -1.43
CA HIS A 445 22.28 -3.77 -0.90
C HIS A 445 22.05 -5.05 -0.08
N ASN A 446 21.68 -4.88 1.18
CA ASN A 446 21.44 -5.98 2.13
C ASN A 446 22.57 -7.03 2.15
N GLY A 447 23.82 -6.56 2.25
CA GLY A 447 25.02 -7.40 2.32
C GLY A 447 25.44 -8.06 1.01
N LYS A 448 24.80 -7.73 -0.12
CA LYS A 448 25.13 -8.30 -1.44
C LYS A 448 25.58 -7.21 -2.40
N GLU A 449 26.65 -7.50 -3.17
CA GLU A 449 27.03 -6.68 -4.31
C GLU A 449 26.09 -6.97 -5.49
N GLN A 450 25.54 -5.92 -6.08
CA GLN A 450 24.66 -5.96 -7.25
C GLN A 450 25.16 -4.99 -8.32
N THR A 451 24.61 -5.10 -9.53
CA THR A 451 24.98 -4.25 -10.67
C THR A 451 23.73 -3.61 -11.26
N TYR A 452 23.77 -2.30 -11.50
CA TYR A 452 22.67 -1.60 -12.12
C TYR A 452 22.50 -2.00 -13.60
N PRO A 453 21.26 -2.30 -14.04
CA PRO A 453 20.98 -2.51 -15.45
C PRO A 453 21.12 -1.18 -16.24
N ASN A 454 21.35 -1.29 -17.55
CA ASN A 454 21.35 -0.12 -18.43
C ASN A 454 19.94 0.17 -18.96
N ILE A 455 19.15 0.91 -18.20
CA ILE A 455 17.75 1.20 -18.51
C ILE A 455 17.64 2.14 -19.72
N LYS A 456 16.96 1.69 -20.77
CA LYS A 456 16.65 2.40 -22.00
C LYS A 456 15.20 2.79 -22.15
N MET A 457 14.31 2.00 -21.53
CA MET A 457 12.89 2.27 -21.52
C MET A 457 12.34 2.20 -20.10
N ILE A 458 11.42 3.09 -19.78
CA ILE A 458 10.63 3.05 -18.56
C ILE A 458 9.16 3.01 -18.94
N TRP A 459 8.41 2.07 -18.36
CA TRP A 459 6.96 2.12 -18.37
C TRP A 459 6.44 2.24 -16.95
N TRP A 460 5.72 3.31 -16.68
CA TRP A 460 5.14 3.58 -15.38
C TRP A 460 3.62 3.44 -15.42
N ALA A 461 3.07 2.45 -14.72
CA ALA A 461 1.65 2.16 -14.65
C ALA A 461 1.21 2.12 -13.19
N GLY A 462 0.52 3.16 -12.74
CA GLY A 462 0.12 3.34 -11.35
C GLY A 462 1.26 3.74 -10.40
N GLY A 463 0.91 4.46 -9.33
CA GLY A 463 1.86 5.04 -8.39
C GLY A 463 2.54 6.32 -8.88
N GLY A 464 3.17 7.06 -7.97
CA GLY A 464 3.72 8.38 -8.25
C GLY A 464 5.22 8.48 -7.91
N ASN A 465 6.11 8.13 -8.85
CA ASN A 465 7.55 8.17 -8.62
C ASN A 465 8.08 9.57 -8.28
N PHE A 466 7.62 10.62 -8.96
CA PHE A 466 8.09 11.98 -8.75
C PHE A 466 7.75 12.55 -7.36
N THR A 467 6.71 12.03 -6.72
CA THR A 467 6.28 12.47 -5.37
C THR A 467 6.86 11.62 -4.24
N HIS A 468 7.39 10.43 -4.55
CA HIS A 468 7.97 9.53 -3.56
C HIS A 468 9.49 9.52 -3.56
N HIS A 469 10.13 9.77 -4.71
CA HIS A 469 11.58 9.69 -4.83
C HIS A 469 12.26 10.91 -4.21
N GLN A 470 13.41 10.68 -3.58
CA GLN A 470 14.26 11.71 -3.00
C GLN A 470 14.97 12.50 -4.09
N ASP A 471 15.35 13.74 -3.81
CA ASP A 471 16.09 14.62 -4.72
C ASP A 471 15.42 14.74 -6.11
N THR A 472 14.26 15.39 -6.13
CA THR A 472 13.44 15.55 -7.34
C THR A 472 14.22 16.25 -8.48
N ASN A 473 15.12 17.19 -8.17
CA ASN A 473 15.93 17.87 -9.19
C ASN A 473 16.92 16.91 -9.89
N ARG A 474 17.48 15.97 -9.13
CA ARG A 474 18.34 14.93 -9.67
C ARG A 474 17.52 13.92 -10.48
N LEU A 475 16.33 13.54 -10.00
CA LEU A 475 15.40 12.67 -10.71
C LEU A 475 15.02 13.25 -12.09
N ILE A 476 14.65 14.53 -12.16
CA ILE A 476 14.30 15.19 -13.44
C ILE A 476 15.45 15.10 -14.45
N LYS A 477 16.69 15.29 -14.02
CA LYS A 477 17.88 15.16 -14.88
C LYS A 477 18.11 13.72 -15.33
N ALA A 478 18.03 12.76 -14.41
CA ALA A 478 18.20 11.34 -14.71
C ALA A 478 17.09 10.82 -15.65
N TRP A 479 15.87 11.36 -15.52
CA TRP A 479 14.71 11.01 -16.33
C TRP A 479 14.82 11.43 -17.80
N GLN A 480 15.82 12.26 -18.15
CA GLN A 480 16.14 12.60 -19.55
C GLN A 480 16.96 11.49 -20.26
N LYS A 481 17.51 10.49 -19.53
CA LYS A 481 18.44 9.51 -20.12
C LYS A 481 17.76 8.35 -20.86
N PRO A 482 16.63 7.77 -20.40
CA PRO A 482 15.96 6.71 -21.15
C PRO A 482 15.56 7.16 -22.55
N GLU A 483 15.57 6.22 -23.52
CA GLU A 483 15.17 6.47 -24.89
C GLU A 483 13.65 6.64 -25.03
N MET A 484 12.87 5.96 -24.18
CA MET A 484 11.41 6.05 -24.13
C MET A 484 10.88 5.99 -22.71
N ILE A 485 9.92 6.84 -22.37
CA ILE A 485 9.13 6.77 -21.14
C ILE A 485 7.65 6.77 -21.49
N VAL A 486 6.94 5.72 -21.06
CA VAL A 486 5.49 5.58 -21.16
C VAL A 486 4.87 5.69 -19.77
N VAL A 487 3.79 6.44 -19.65
CA VAL A 487 3.01 6.55 -18.42
C VAL A 487 1.54 6.23 -18.71
N SER A 488 1.01 5.24 -18.01
CA SER A 488 -0.43 4.91 -17.98
C SER A 488 -1.03 5.53 -16.72
N GLU A 489 -1.91 6.54 -16.88
CA GLU A 489 -2.36 7.37 -15.78
C GLU A 489 -3.76 7.94 -16.04
N CYS A 490 -4.51 8.21 -14.96
CA CYS A 490 -5.81 8.88 -15.04
C CYS A 490 -5.67 10.41 -15.15
N TYR A 491 -4.62 10.98 -14.59
CA TYR A 491 -4.47 12.42 -14.37
C TYR A 491 -3.12 12.95 -14.87
N TRP A 492 -3.07 14.25 -15.18
CA TRP A 492 -1.82 14.95 -15.52
C TRP A 492 -0.94 15.14 -14.27
N THR A 493 -0.39 14.05 -13.77
CA THR A 493 0.58 14.02 -12.66
C THR A 493 1.95 14.53 -13.11
N ALA A 494 2.87 14.75 -12.16
CA ALA A 494 4.26 15.06 -12.47
C ALA A 494 4.91 13.96 -13.33
N ALA A 495 4.62 12.69 -13.05
CA ALA A 495 5.11 11.56 -13.86
C ALA A 495 4.61 11.64 -15.31
N ALA A 496 3.31 11.89 -15.52
CA ALA A 496 2.73 12.04 -16.86
C ALA A 496 3.36 13.21 -17.63
N LYS A 497 3.58 14.35 -16.95
CA LYS A 497 4.23 15.53 -17.55
C LYS A 497 5.71 15.33 -17.92
N HIS A 498 6.36 14.27 -17.43
CA HIS A 498 7.73 13.92 -17.74
C HIS A 498 7.85 12.64 -18.60
N ALA A 499 6.77 12.20 -19.23
CA ALA A 499 6.75 11.07 -20.15
C ALA A 499 6.89 11.49 -21.62
N ASP A 500 7.19 10.54 -22.49
CA ASP A 500 7.12 10.71 -23.95
C ASP A 500 5.74 10.36 -24.47
N ILE A 501 5.12 9.31 -23.91
CA ILE A 501 3.79 8.84 -24.27
C ILE A 501 2.95 8.71 -23.00
N VAL A 502 1.76 9.29 -23.02
CA VAL A 502 0.81 9.29 -21.92
C VAL A 502 -0.49 8.64 -22.38
N LEU A 503 -0.90 7.59 -21.69
CA LEU A 503 -2.10 6.82 -22.01
C LEU A 503 -3.20 7.12 -20.99
N PRO A 504 -4.40 7.56 -21.43
CA PRO A 504 -5.53 7.81 -20.55
C PRO A 504 -6.14 6.48 -20.06
N ILE A 505 -6.10 6.26 -18.76
CA ILE A 505 -6.63 5.03 -18.13
C ILE A 505 -7.88 5.34 -17.32
N THR A 506 -8.80 4.37 -17.28
CA THR A 506 -10.03 4.45 -16.49
C THR A 506 -9.73 4.49 -14.99
N THR A 507 -10.53 5.26 -14.27
CA THR A 507 -10.62 5.16 -12.80
C THR A 507 -11.39 3.90 -12.38
N SER A 508 -11.37 3.55 -11.09
CA SER A 508 -12.14 2.43 -10.55
C SER A 508 -13.67 2.61 -10.67
N PHE A 509 -14.15 3.82 -10.93
CA PHE A 509 -15.57 4.11 -11.12
C PHE A 509 -16.05 3.88 -12.57
N GLU A 510 -15.14 3.69 -13.50
CA GLU A 510 -15.38 3.59 -14.93
C GLU A 510 -15.26 2.14 -15.46
N ARG A 511 -15.12 1.15 -14.57
CA ARG A 511 -14.93 -0.27 -14.90
C ARG A 511 -15.46 -1.17 -13.80
N ASN A 512 -15.60 -2.47 -14.10
CA ASN A 512 -15.98 -3.46 -13.10
C ASN A 512 -14.74 -4.09 -12.48
N ASP A 513 -14.79 -4.41 -11.18
CA ASP A 513 -13.79 -5.19 -10.48
C ASP A 513 -14.40 -5.83 -9.21
N LEU A 514 -13.60 -6.54 -8.46
CA LEU A 514 -13.90 -7.07 -7.13
C LEU A 514 -12.81 -6.62 -6.16
N THR A 515 -13.16 -6.42 -4.91
CA THR A 515 -12.18 -6.16 -3.83
C THR A 515 -12.58 -6.87 -2.55
N MET A 516 -11.64 -6.98 -1.63
CA MET A 516 -11.90 -7.40 -0.24
C MET A 516 -11.76 -6.20 0.68
N THR A 517 -12.46 -6.25 1.82
CA THR A 517 -12.29 -5.24 2.85
C THR A 517 -11.40 -5.74 3.97
N GLY A 518 -10.58 -4.81 4.51
CA GLY A 518 -9.88 -4.96 5.76
C GLY A 518 -8.62 -5.78 5.74
N ASP A 519 -8.05 -6.05 4.58
CA ASP A 519 -6.79 -6.81 4.37
C ASP A 519 -6.56 -7.97 5.37
N TYR A 520 -6.26 -7.67 6.64
CA TYR A 520 -6.08 -8.69 7.68
C TYR A 520 -7.40 -9.28 8.20
N SER A 521 -8.50 -8.50 8.23
CA SER A 521 -9.78 -8.97 8.75
C SER A 521 -10.57 -9.83 7.75
N ASN A 522 -10.39 -9.60 6.45
CA ASN A 522 -11.08 -10.32 5.35
C ASN A 522 -12.60 -10.42 5.56
N GLN A 523 -13.25 -9.30 5.91
CA GLN A 523 -14.66 -9.35 6.33
C GLN A 523 -15.64 -9.49 5.16
N HIS A 524 -15.37 -8.79 4.05
CA HIS A 524 -16.32 -8.70 2.94
C HIS A 524 -15.61 -8.85 1.60
N ILE A 525 -16.26 -9.50 0.64
CA ILE A 525 -15.98 -9.33 -0.78
C ILE A 525 -16.97 -8.28 -1.29
N VAL A 526 -16.46 -7.23 -1.91
CA VAL A 526 -17.26 -6.10 -2.40
C VAL A 526 -17.11 -6.00 -3.91
N PRO A 527 -18.23 -5.96 -4.67
CA PRO A 527 -18.16 -5.66 -6.08
C PRO A 527 -17.86 -4.18 -6.28
N MET A 528 -16.94 -3.91 -7.16
CA MET A 528 -16.64 -2.57 -7.66
C MET A 528 -17.37 -2.40 -8.99
N LYS A 529 -18.66 -2.03 -8.92
CA LYS A 529 -19.45 -1.84 -10.15
C LYS A 529 -19.02 -0.58 -10.88
N GLN A 530 -18.99 -0.68 -12.18
CA GLN A 530 -18.88 0.48 -13.06
C GLN A 530 -20.05 1.44 -12.78
N ALA A 531 -19.73 2.64 -12.33
CA ALA A 531 -20.71 3.66 -12.01
C ALA A 531 -21.04 4.56 -13.24
N VAL A 532 -20.04 4.85 -14.06
CA VAL A 532 -20.16 5.65 -15.27
C VAL A 532 -19.35 5.02 -16.41
N ALA A 533 -19.73 5.35 -17.65
CA ALA A 533 -18.91 4.97 -18.80
C ALA A 533 -17.50 5.57 -18.70
N PRO A 534 -16.48 4.93 -19.32
CA PRO A 534 -15.18 5.53 -19.46
C PRO A 534 -15.27 6.96 -19.99
N GLN A 535 -14.63 7.91 -19.31
CA GLN A 535 -14.66 9.32 -19.70
C GLN A 535 -13.67 9.56 -20.82
N PHE A 536 -14.06 10.37 -21.79
CA PHE A 536 -13.24 10.69 -22.96
C PHE A 536 -12.80 9.41 -23.69
N GLU A 537 -11.50 9.28 -23.99
CA GLU A 537 -10.93 8.09 -24.64
C GLU A 537 -10.21 7.16 -23.65
N ALA A 538 -10.51 7.24 -22.34
CA ALA A 538 -9.89 6.36 -21.35
C ALA A 538 -10.23 4.88 -21.60
N ARG A 539 -9.23 4.00 -21.43
CA ARG A 539 -9.37 2.54 -21.59
C ARG A 539 -8.84 1.82 -20.37
N ASN A 540 -9.30 0.60 -20.15
CA ASN A 540 -8.79 -0.27 -19.10
C ASN A 540 -7.34 -0.70 -19.40
N ASP A 541 -6.47 -0.73 -18.39
CA ASP A 541 -5.11 -1.30 -18.53
C ASP A 541 -5.14 -2.71 -19.09
N PHE A 542 -6.09 -3.55 -18.66
CA PHE A 542 -6.26 -4.93 -19.14
C PHE A 542 -6.42 -4.99 -20.67
N ASP A 543 -7.28 -4.15 -21.24
CA ASP A 543 -7.55 -4.11 -22.67
C ASP A 543 -6.35 -3.53 -23.45
N VAL A 544 -5.71 -2.49 -22.91
CA VAL A 544 -4.53 -1.85 -23.51
C VAL A 544 -3.37 -2.85 -23.63
N PHE A 545 -3.06 -3.58 -22.58
CA PHE A 545 -2.00 -4.59 -22.63
C PHE A 545 -2.37 -5.84 -23.43
N ALA A 546 -3.66 -6.19 -23.50
CA ALA A 546 -4.14 -7.26 -24.37
C ALA A 546 -3.94 -6.92 -25.86
N ASP A 547 -4.24 -5.68 -26.28
CA ASP A 547 -4.02 -5.24 -27.64
C ASP A 547 -2.53 -5.12 -27.97
N LEU A 548 -1.69 -4.67 -27.05
CA LEU A 548 -0.23 -4.70 -27.21
C LEU A 548 0.33 -6.12 -27.32
N ALA A 549 -0.24 -7.07 -26.59
CA ALA A 549 0.14 -8.47 -26.68
C ALA A 549 -0.16 -9.04 -28.09
N GLU A 550 -1.25 -8.63 -28.73
CA GLU A 550 -1.55 -8.98 -30.11
C GLU A 550 -0.55 -8.38 -31.10
N LEU A 551 -0.12 -7.11 -30.88
CA LEU A 551 0.93 -6.50 -31.69
C LEU A 551 2.29 -7.19 -31.50
N LEU A 552 2.56 -7.70 -30.30
CA LEU A 552 3.82 -8.39 -29.98
C LEU A 552 3.98 -9.69 -30.78
N LYS A 553 2.89 -10.48 -30.89
CA LYS A 553 2.84 -11.72 -31.69
C LYS A 553 1.38 -12.09 -32.00
N PRO A 554 1.11 -12.68 -33.18
CA PRO A 554 -0.22 -13.18 -33.52
C PRO A 554 -0.77 -14.14 -32.44
N GLY A 555 -2.01 -13.94 -32.00
CA GLY A 555 -2.64 -14.67 -30.90
C GLY A 555 -2.13 -14.27 -29.49
N GLY A 556 -1.32 -13.22 -29.40
CA GLY A 556 -0.80 -12.73 -28.13
C GLY A 556 -1.89 -12.24 -27.18
N LYS A 557 -2.96 -11.67 -27.72
CA LYS A 557 -4.14 -11.27 -26.95
C LYS A 557 -4.78 -12.44 -26.20
N GLU A 558 -5.00 -13.55 -26.91
CA GLU A 558 -5.58 -14.77 -26.34
C GLU A 558 -4.69 -15.34 -25.22
N ILE A 559 -3.37 -15.36 -25.44
CA ILE A 559 -2.40 -15.82 -24.45
C ILE A 559 -2.42 -14.91 -23.22
N TYR A 560 -2.37 -13.58 -23.42
CA TYR A 560 -2.36 -12.59 -22.35
C TYR A 560 -3.63 -12.68 -21.49
N THR A 561 -4.79 -12.79 -22.14
CA THR A 561 -6.09 -12.86 -21.45
C THR A 561 -6.46 -14.26 -20.96
N GLU A 562 -5.71 -15.30 -21.37
CA GLU A 562 -6.08 -16.71 -21.16
C GLU A 562 -7.51 -17.00 -21.64
N GLY A 563 -7.92 -16.38 -22.74
CA GLY A 563 -9.24 -16.53 -23.34
C GLY A 563 -10.40 -15.97 -22.50
N LYS A 564 -10.11 -15.12 -21.52
CA LYS A 564 -11.12 -14.57 -20.61
C LYS A 564 -11.25 -13.06 -20.80
N ASP A 565 -12.47 -12.59 -20.90
CA ASP A 565 -12.79 -11.15 -20.77
C ASP A 565 -12.82 -10.71 -19.30
N GLU A 566 -13.09 -9.43 -19.06
CA GLU A 566 -13.22 -8.85 -17.71
C GLU A 566 -14.14 -9.67 -16.82
N MET A 567 -15.37 -9.94 -17.27
CA MET A 567 -16.37 -10.62 -16.45
C MET A 567 -16.05 -12.09 -16.20
N ALA A 568 -15.43 -12.77 -17.14
CA ALA A 568 -14.96 -14.15 -16.97
C ALA A 568 -13.82 -14.24 -15.93
N TRP A 569 -12.90 -13.27 -15.91
CA TRP A 569 -11.87 -13.16 -14.87
C TRP A 569 -12.48 -12.87 -13.49
N LEU A 570 -13.39 -11.92 -13.38
CA LEU A 570 -14.05 -11.61 -12.11
C LEU A 570 -14.83 -12.81 -11.56
N LYS A 571 -15.52 -13.53 -12.45
CA LYS A 571 -16.18 -14.80 -12.09
C LYS A 571 -15.17 -15.85 -11.61
N PHE A 572 -14.04 -15.99 -12.28
CA PHE A 572 -12.99 -16.95 -11.90
C PHE A 572 -12.45 -16.66 -10.49
N PHE A 573 -12.14 -15.38 -10.18
CA PHE A 573 -11.66 -14.99 -8.85
C PHE A 573 -12.72 -15.22 -7.77
N TYR A 574 -13.95 -14.84 -8.06
CA TYR A 574 -15.05 -15.03 -7.12
C TYR A 574 -15.32 -16.51 -6.81
N ASP A 575 -15.38 -17.35 -7.84
CA ASP A 575 -15.61 -18.79 -7.68
C ASP A 575 -14.44 -19.45 -6.89
N ALA A 576 -13.21 -19.00 -7.10
CA ALA A 576 -12.05 -19.49 -6.37
C ALA A 576 -12.13 -19.10 -4.87
N ALA A 577 -12.52 -17.87 -4.56
CA ALA A 577 -12.76 -17.44 -3.18
C ALA A 577 -13.85 -18.26 -2.49
N GLN A 578 -14.95 -18.56 -3.21
CA GLN A 578 -16.05 -19.35 -2.67
C GLN A 578 -15.67 -20.81 -2.36
N LYS A 579 -14.71 -21.39 -3.08
CA LYS A 579 -14.20 -22.76 -2.79
C LYS A 579 -13.52 -22.84 -1.42
N GLY A 580 -12.84 -21.76 -1.01
CA GLY A 580 -12.18 -21.66 0.30
C GLY A 580 -13.11 -21.24 1.45
N ALA A 581 -14.31 -20.74 1.15
CA ALA A 581 -15.21 -20.24 2.17
C ALA A 581 -15.89 -21.37 2.98
N ARG A 582 -15.93 -21.22 4.30
CA ARG A 582 -16.68 -22.11 5.20
C ARG A 582 -18.17 -21.74 5.31
N ALA A 583 -18.55 -20.57 4.80
CA ALA A 583 -19.92 -20.08 4.80
C ALA A 583 -20.73 -20.62 3.62
N GLN A 584 -22.05 -20.39 3.62
CA GLN A 584 -22.93 -20.75 2.53
C GLN A 584 -22.48 -20.05 1.23
N ARG A 585 -22.29 -20.84 0.18
CA ARG A 585 -21.84 -20.34 -1.13
C ARG A 585 -22.96 -19.56 -1.80
N VAL A 586 -22.60 -18.39 -2.33
CA VAL A 586 -23.46 -17.52 -3.13
C VAL A 586 -22.90 -17.52 -4.55
N THR A 587 -23.74 -17.79 -5.55
CA THR A 587 -23.27 -17.79 -6.95
C THR A 587 -22.96 -16.36 -7.43
N MET A 588 -22.06 -16.20 -8.41
CA MET A 588 -21.70 -14.88 -8.93
C MET A 588 -22.93 -14.08 -9.44
N PRO A 589 -23.88 -14.65 -10.18
CA PRO A 589 -25.10 -13.94 -10.54
C PRO A 589 -25.94 -13.50 -9.32
N MET A 590 -26.07 -14.36 -8.30
CA MET A 590 -26.74 -13.98 -7.05
C MET A 590 -26.00 -12.87 -6.33
N PHE A 591 -24.67 -12.97 -6.26
CA PHE A 591 -23.82 -11.95 -5.67
C PHE A 591 -23.97 -10.61 -6.40
N LEU A 592 -23.91 -10.59 -7.72
CA LEU A 592 -24.10 -9.37 -8.51
C LEU A 592 -25.55 -8.83 -8.46
N SER A 593 -26.57 -9.69 -8.32
CA SER A 593 -27.96 -9.29 -8.17
C SER A 593 -28.32 -8.85 -6.76
N LEU A 594 -27.66 -9.41 -5.73
CA LEU A 594 -27.87 -9.05 -4.32
C LEU A 594 -27.33 -7.66 -3.96
N ILE A 595 -26.75 -7.00 -4.90
CA ILE A 595 -26.03 -5.76 -4.64
C ILE A 595 -26.94 -4.55 -4.71
N HIS A 596 -27.81 -4.53 -3.79
CA HIS A 596 -28.23 -3.36 -3.06
C HIS A 596 -27.92 -3.57 -1.56
N ILE A 597 -26.79 -4.16 -1.28
CA ILE A 597 -26.31 -4.32 0.09
C ILE A 597 -25.68 -3.02 0.55
#